data_75675fba1aa5307d3ad820caa949a3aa
#
_entry.id   75675fba1aa5307d3ad820caa949a3aa
#
_cell.length_a   1.000
_cell.length_b   1.000
_cell.length_c   1.000
_cell.angle_alpha   90.00
_cell.angle_beta   90.00
_cell.angle_gamma   90.00
#
_symmetry.space_group_name_H-M   'P 1'
#
loop_
_entity.id
_entity.type
_entity.pdbx_description
1 polymer ?
#
loop_
_entity_poly.entity_id
_entity_poly.type
_entity_poly.pdbx_seq_one_letter_code
_entity_poly.pdbx_strand_id
1 'polypeptide(L)'
;MKDVLVLRDLDGIKAISHPYRLEILESFGDEPLCAKQLSEMLGEPHAKINYHIKTLLGAGILELVEEKIKSGIIEKYYLPVAKMIVIDKSILNSNNDSVVQTLNQASISLFEKISEDFYRAAENNEIKSKHVRHYNEFYLTEDEARELMDALDDKLYEILKNKNVKDRENVRPYNITFISTPDIRRERNIKK
;
A
#
# COMPACT_ATOMS: atom_id res chain seq x y z
N MET A 1 0.16 -18.29 3.41
CA MET A 1 0.34 -16.97 2.76
C MET A 1 1.50 -17.05 1.76
N LYS A 2 1.31 -16.62 0.51
CA LYS A 2 2.36 -16.54 -0.52
C LYS A 2 3.32 -15.38 -0.24
N ASP A 3 4.49 -15.36 -0.87
CA ASP A 3 5.38 -14.20 -0.74
C ASP A 3 4.85 -13.01 -1.54
N VAL A 4 4.38 -13.23 -2.78
CA VAL A 4 3.93 -12.18 -3.69
C VAL A 4 2.60 -12.55 -4.36
N LEU A 5 1.68 -11.60 -4.44
CA LEU A 5 0.50 -11.59 -5.29
C LEU A 5 0.69 -10.56 -6.40
N VAL A 6 0.61 -11.00 -7.65
CA VAL A 6 0.68 -10.11 -8.82
C VAL A 6 -0.73 -9.81 -9.31
N LEU A 7 -1.15 -8.55 -9.24
CA LEU A 7 -2.42 -8.08 -9.77
C LEU A 7 -2.32 -7.88 -11.28
N ARG A 8 -3.18 -8.58 -12.02
CA ARG A 8 -3.21 -8.59 -13.50
C ARG A 8 -4.52 -8.11 -14.09
N ASP A 9 -5.42 -7.62 -13.25
CA ASP A 9 -6.73 -7.12 -13.65
C ASP A 9 -7.09 -5.83 -12.90
N LEU A 10 -8.04 -5.09 -13.46
CA LEU A 10 -8.48 -3.83 -12.89
C LEU A 10 -9.25 -3.99 -11.58
N ASP A 11 -9.90 -5.13 -11.37
CA ASP A 11 -10.72 -5.33 -10.17
C ASP A 11 -9.83 -5.51 -8.94
N GLY A 12 -8.70 -6.23 -9.08
CA GLY A 12 -7.68 -6.32 -8.05
C GLY A 12 -7.07 -4.95 -7.72
N ILE A 13 -6.74 -4.16 -8.76
CA ILE A 13 -6.18 -2.81 -8.56
C ILE A 13 -7.21 -1.90 -7.88
N LYS A 14 -8.47 -1.89 -8.34
CA LYS A 14 -9.55 -1.14 -7.68
C LYS A 14 -9.75 -1.56 -6.23
N ALA A 15 -9.56 -2.84 -5.93
CA ALA A 15 -9.70 -3.32 -4.57
C ALA A 15 -8.64 -2.75 -3.63
N ILE A 16 -7.42 -2.47 -4.09
CA ILE A 16 -6.38 -1.79 -3.29
C ILE A 16 -6.39 -0.26 -3.45
N SER A 17 -7.18 0.29 -4.37
CA SER A 17 -7.28 1.74 -4.62
C SER A 17 -8.19 2.46 -3.61
N HIS A 18 -8.08 2.10 -2.34
CA HIS A 18 -8.83 2.73 -1.26
C HIS A 18 -8.00 2.73 0.02
N PRO A 19 -7.70 3.91 0.62
CA PRO A 19 -6.79 4.02 1.77
C PRO A 19 -7.15 3.07 2.90
N TYR A 20 -8.43 3.00 3.23
CA TYR A 20 -8.93 2.16 4.31
C TYR A 20 -8.75 0.66 4.07
N ARG A 21 -8.77 0.17 2.82
CA ARG A 21 -8.48 -1.23 2.52
C ARG A 21 -7.00 -1.56 2.65
N LEU A 22 -6.12 -0.60 2.36
CA LEU A 22 -4.69 -0.73 2.64
C LEU A 22 -4.46 -0.83 4.15
N GLU A 23 -5.14 0.00 4.96
CA GLU A 23 -5.06 -0.04 6.42
C GLU A 23 -5.55 -1.37 6.99
N ILE A 24 -6.65 -1.92 6.45
CA ILE A 24 -7.11 -3.27 6.82
C ILE A 24 -6.04 -4.32 6.51
N LEU A 25 -5.42 -4.28 5.31
CA LEU A 25 -4.39 -5.24 4.93
C LEU A 25 -3.15 -5.13 5.81
N GLU A 26 -2.74 -3.93 6.19
CA GLU A 26 -1.61 -3.68 7.09
C GLU A 26 -1.89 -4.11 8.54
N SER A 27 -3.16 -4.20 8.94
CA SER A 27 -3.55 -4.67 10.27
C SER A 27 -3.31 -6.16 10.47
N PHE A 28 -3.17 -6.93 9.38
CA PHE A 28 -2.82 -8.33 9.46
C PHE A 28 -1.32 -8.52 9.72
N GLY A 29 -1.01 -9.40 10.67
CA GLY A 29 0.33 -9.99 10.78
C GLY A 29 0.38 -11.35 10.09
N ASP A 30 0.97 -12.33 10.77
CA ASP A 30 1.01 -13.72 10.32
C ASP A 30 -0.21 -14.53 10.79
N GLU A 31 -1.08 -13.94 11.63
CA GLU A 31 -2.23 -14.61 12.23
C GLU A 31 -3.55 -14.18 11.56
N PRO A 32 -4.50 -15.12 11.38
CA PRO A 32 -5.82 -14.79 10.86
C PRO A 32 -6.62 -13.90 11.81
N LEU A 33 -7.33 -12.91 11.25
CA LEU A 33 -8.20 -12.01 12.00
C LEU A 33 -9.64 -12.10 11.52
N CYS A 34 -10.59 -11.96 12.47
CA CYS A 34 -12.01 -11.82 12.14
C CYS A 34 -12.40 -10.33 12.06
N ALA A 35 -13.55 -10.07 11.45
CA ALA A 35 -14.05 -8.70 11.27
C ALA A 35 -14.24 -7.95 12.60
N LYS A 36 -14.56 -8.67 13.70
CA LYS A 36 -14.69 -8.07 15.04
C LYS A 36 -13.34 -7.56 15.55
N GLN A 37 -12.28 -8.37 15.44
CA GLN A 37 -10.94 -7.97 15.86
C GLN A 37 -10.45 -6.76 15.05
N LEU A 38 -10.63 -6.77 13.72
CA LEU A 38 -10.30 -5.62 12.86
C LEU A 38 -11.10 -4.37 13.24
N SER A 39 -12.38 -4.52 13.58
CA SER A 39 -13.24 -3.42 14.06
C SER A 39 -12.71 -2.81 15.37
N GLU A 40 -12.28 -3.63 16.30
CA GLU A 40 -11.68 -3.20 17.56
C GLU A 40 -10.31 -2.52 17.36
N MET A 41 -9.46 -3.09 16.49
CA MET A 41 -8.11 -2.56 16.19
C MET A 41 -8.16 -1.20 15.49
N LEU A 42 -9.09 -1.03 14.55
CA LEU A 42 -9.20 0.17 13.72
C LEU A 42 -10.19 1.21 14.30
N GLY A 43 -10.91 0.86 15.37
CA GLY A 43 -11.91 1.76 15.95
C GLY A 43 -13.11 2.04 15.05
N GLU A 44 -13.44 1.12 14.14
CA GLU A 44 -14.42 1.32 13.08
C GLU A 44 -15.63 0.36 13.21
N PRO A 45 -16.82 0.77 12.73
CA PRO A 45 -18.01 -0.08 12.80
C PRO A 45 -17.82 -1.42 12.07
N HIS A 46 -18.25 -2.51 12.70
CA HIS A 46 -18.18 -3.87 12.14
C HIS A 46 -18.77 -4.00 10.72
N ALA A 47 -19.87 -3.27 10.44
CA ALA A 47 -20.48 -3.27 9.12
C ALA A 47 -19.56 -2.69 8.03
N LYS A 48 -18.81 -1.62 8.36
CA LYS A 48 -17.83 -1.01 7.47
C LYS A 48 -16.68 -1.98 7.17
N ILE A 49 -16.13 -2.61 8.21
CA ILE A 49 -15.09 -3.64 8.07
C ILE A 49 -15.56 -4.78 7.16
N ASN A 50 -16.75 -5.33 7.41
CA ASN A 50 -17.29 -6.42 6.59
C ASN A 50 -17.47 -6.05 5.12
N TYR A 51 -17.87 -4.82 4.83
CA TYR A 51 -17.96 -4.33 3.45
C TYR A 51 -16.59 -4.39 2.75
N HIS A 52 -15.54 -3.89 3.38
CA HIS A 52 -14.19 -3.88 2.83
C HIS A 52 -13.58 -5.28 2.73
N ILE A 53 -13.79 -6.13 3.73
CA ILE A 53 -13.38 -7.54 3.69
C ILE A 53 -14.02 -8.24 2.48
N LYS A 54 -15.32 -8.07 2.24
CA LYS A 54 -15.99 -8.67 1.07
C LYS A 54 -15.40 -8.22 -0.25
N THR A 55 -15.03 -6.94 -0.37
CA THR A 55 -14.36 -6.41 -1.56
C THR A 55 -13.01 -7.07 -1.78
N LEU A 56 -12.19 -7.16 -0.72
CA LEU A 56 -10.87 -7.80 -0.79
C LEU A 56 -10.94 -9.31 -1.05
N LEU A 57 -11.94 -9.99 -0.49
CA LEU A 57 -12.23 -11.41 -0.79
C LEU A 57 -12.62 -11.60 -2.25
N GLY A 58 -13.53 -10.77 -2.75
CA GLY A 58 -13.99 -10.83 -4.15
C GLY A 58 -12.86 -10.61 -5.16
N ALA A 59 -11.87 -9.81 -4.79
CA ALA A 59 -10.66 -9.56 -5.59
C ALA A 59 -9.54 -10.61 -5.36
N GLY A 60 -9.75 -11.62 -4.51
CA GLY A 60 -8.75 -12.65 -4.22
C GLY A 60 -7.51 -12.14 -3.47
N ILE A 61 -7.64 -11.02 -2.76
CA ILE A 61 -6.57 -10.42 -1.95
C ILE A 61 -6.58 -10.94 -0.53
N LEU A 62 -7.77 -11.19 0.02
CA LEU A 62 -7.98 -11.95 1.25
C LEU A 62 -8.50 -13.34 0.94
N GLU A 63 -8.27 -14.27 1.83
CA GLU A 63 -8.88 -15.61 1.84
C GLU A 63 -9.53 -15.90 3.19
N LEU A 64 -10.62 -16.65 3.18
CA LEU A 64 -11.24 -17.22 4.39
C LEU A 64 -10.45 -18.47 4.76
N VAL A 65 -9.80 -18.45 5.92
CA VAL A 65 -8.95 -19.57 6.38
C VAL A 65 -9.60 -20.44 7.44
N GLU A 66 -10.54 -19.85 8.20
CA GLU A 66 -11.18 -20.58 9.32
C GLU A 66 -12.58 -20.03 9.63
N GLU A 67 -13.48 -20.91 10.09
CA GLU A 67 -14.75 -20.53 10.70
C GLU A 67 -14.84 -21.11 12.11
N LYS A 68 -15.16 -20.29 13.11
CA LYS A 68 -15.32 -20.69 14.51
C LYS A 68 -16.73 -20.36 14.99
N ILE A 69 -17.34 -21.30 15.71
CA ILE A 69 -18.62 -21.03 16.38
C ILE A 69 -18.31 -20.49 17.78
N LYS A 70 -18.71 -19.26 18.06
CA LYS A 70 -18.61 -18.62 19.35
C LYS A 70 -20.00 -18.16 19.80
N SER A 71 -20.48 -18.67 20.93
CA SER A 71 -21.79 -18.31 21.49
C SER A 71 -22.94 -18.42 20.47
N GLY A 72 -22.90 -19.46 19.60
CA GLY A 72 -23.93 -19.69 18.56
C GLY A 72 -23.77 -18.82 17.28
N ILE A 73 -22.75 -17.99 17.20
CA ILE A 73 -22.45 -17.14 16.02
C ILE A 73 -21.22 -17.70 15.32
N ILE A 74 -21.27 -17.76 13.99
CA ILE A 74 -20.13 -18.15 13.17
C ILE A 74 -19.23 -16.92 12.96
N GLU A 75 -18.04 -16.94 13.54
CA GLU A 75 -16.97 -15.98 13.25
C GLU A 75 -16.09 -16.49 12.11
N LYS A 76 -15.88 -15.65 11.10
CA LYS A 76 -15.05 -15.94 9.93
C LYS A 76 -13.69 -15.27 10.11
N TYR A 77 -12.62 -16.04 9.92
CA TYR A 77 -11.24 -15.58 10.04
C TYR A 77 -10.60 -15.52 8.66
N TYR A 78 -9.93 -14.42 8.40
CA TYR A 78 -9.35 -14.10 7.11
C TYR A 78 -7.85 -13.90 7.22
N LEU A 79 -7.15 -14.07 6.12
CA LEU A 79 -5.73 -13.80 6.00
C LEU A 79 -5.45 -13.22 4.60
N PRO A 80 -4.49 -12.30 4.44
CA PRO A 80 -3.99 -11.91 3.13
C PRO A 80 -3.41 -13.11 2.37
N VAL A 81 -3.71 -13.23 1.08
CA VAL A 81 -3.22 -14.30 0.23
C VAL A 81 -1.69 -14.26 0.08
N ALA A 82 -1.10 -13.06 0.16
CA ALA A 82 0.34 -12.85 0.07
C ALA A 82 0.82 -11.72 0.99
N LYS A 83 2.13 -11.77 1.31
CA LYS A 83 2.82 -10.74 2.12
C LYS A 83 3.04 -9.44 1.35
N MET A 84 3.16 -9.53 0.02
CA MET A 84 3.40 -8.39 -0.86
C MET A 84 2.41 -8.44 -2.03
N ILE A 85 1.90 -7.29 -2.40
CA ILE A 85 1.03 -7.11 -3.56
C ILE A 85 1.78 -6.23 -4.55
N VAL A 86 1.89 -6.67 -5.80
CA VAL A 86 2.51 -5.91 -6.89
C VAL A 86 1.56 -5.85 -8.08
N ILE A 87 1.62 -4.76 -8.84
CA ILE A 87 0.87 -4.61 -10.09
C ILE A 87 1.74 -5.11 -11.24
N ASP A 88 1.14 -5.90 -12.15
CA ASP A 88 1.84 -6.43 -13.31
C ASP A 88 2.34 -5.28 -14.23
N LYS A 89 3.58 -5.38 -14.69
CA LYS A 89 4.21 -4.37 -15.56
C LYS A 89 3.43 -4.14 -16.86
N SER A 90 2.73 -5.15 -17.39
CA SER A 90 1.90 -5.00 -18.60
C SER A 90 0.74 -4.03 -18.40
N ILE A 91 0.21 -3.94 -17.18
CA ILE A 91 -0.85 -2.99 -16.82
C ILE A 91 -0.27 -1.59 -16.63
N LEU A 92 0.88 -1.48 -15.96
CA LEU A 92 1.56 -0.19 -15.76
C LEU A 92 1.90 0.53 -17.06
N ASN A 93 2.19 -0.23 -18.13
CA ASN A 93 2.51 0.27 -19.46
C ASN A 93 1.28 0.39 -20.38
N SER A 94 0.07 0.24 -19.87
CA SER A 94 -1.14 0.33 -20.66
C SER A 94 -1.50 1.77 -21.00
N ASN A 95 -1.81 2.05 -22.27
CA ASN A 95 -2.33 3.34 -22.72
C ASN A 95 -3.87 3.41 -22.68
N ASN A 96 -4.54 2.45 -22.03
CA ASN A 96 -5.98 2.46 -21.90
C ASN A 96 -6.40 3.45 -20.80
N ASP A 97 -7.23 4.43 -21.14
CA ASP A 97 -7.66 5.51 -20.23
C ASP A 97 -8.26 4.99 -18.91
N SER A 98 -9.04 3.91 -18.98
CA SER A 98 -9.63 3.30 -17.78
C SER A 98 -8.57 2.69 -16.86
N VAL A 99 -7.52 2.11 -17.43
CA VAL A 99 -6.37 1.58 -16.68
C VAL A 99 -5.61 2.72 -16.03
N VAL A 100 -5.26 3.75 -16.80
CA VAL A 100 -4.52 4.93 -16.33
C VAL A 100 -5.28 5.60 -15.18
N GLN A 101 -6.59 5.82 -15.33
CA GLN A 101 -7.42 6.38 -14.25
C GLN A 101 -7.41 5.52 -12.98
N THR A 102 -7.50 4.19 -13.13
CA THR A 102 -7.47 3.27 -11.99
C THR A 102 -6.12 3.29 -11.28
N LEU A 103 -5.01 3.32 -12.03
CA LEU A 103 -3.66 3.44 -11.47
C LEU A 103 -3.46 4.77 -10.75
N ASN A 104 -3.91 5.87 -11.35
CA ASN A 104 -3.86 7.19 -10.72
C ASN A 104 -4.65 7.20 -9.40
N GLN A 105 -5.85 6.61 -9.38
CA GLN A 105 -6.64 6.52 -8.15
C GLN A 105 -5.93 5.66 -7.08
N ALA A 106 -5.30 4.56 -7.46
CA ALA A 106 -4.51 3.73 -6.55
C ALA A 106 -3.33 4.53 -5.96
N SER A 107 -2.63 5.29 -6.79
CA SER A 107 -1.50 6.13 -6.36
C SER A 107 -1.94 7.25 -5.42
N ILE A 108 -3.07 7.91 -5.71
CA ILE A 108 -3.65 8.93 -4.84
C ILE A 108 -4.01 8.33 -3.47
N SER A 109 -4.69 7.18 -3.47
CA SER A 109 -5.08 6.50 -2.23
C SER A 109 -3.89 6.07 -1.38
N LEU A 110 -2.82 5.59 -2.03
CA LEU A 110 -1.58 5.27 -1.33
C LEU A 110 -0.93 6.53 -0.75
N PHE A 111 -0.91 7.64 -1.50
CA PHE A 111 -0.37 8.91 -1.01
C PHE A 111 -1.17 9.46 0.19
N GLU A 112 -2.51 9.40 0.15
CA GLU A 112 -3.36 9.79 1.27
C GLU A 112 -3.03 8.98 2.52
N LYS A 113 -2.91 7.65 2.39
CA LYS A 113 -2.52 6.75 3.47
C LYS A 113 -1.15 7.11 4.07
N ILE A 114 -0.14 7.31 3.21
CA ILE A 114 1.22 7.67 3.63
C ILE A 114 1.23 9.02 4.35
N SER A 115 0.46 9.99 3.85
CA SER A 115 0.31 11.31 4.47
C SER A 115 -0.28 11.19 5.87
N GLU A 116 -1.32 10.38 6.04
CA GLU A 116 -1.94 10.13 7.34
C GLU A 116 -0.96 9.47 8.32
N ASP A 117 -0.24 8.44 7.89
CA ASP A 117 0.79 7.78 8.71
C ASP A 117 1.91 8.75 9.11
N PHE A 118 2.31 9.64 8.20
CA PHE A 118 3.29 10.67 8.50
C PHE A 118 2.78 11.65 9.56
N TYR A 119 1.55 12.14 9.44
CA TYR A 119 0.96 13.04 10.45
C TYR A 119 0.84 12.35 11.80
N ARG A 120 0.37 11.10 11.84
CA ARG A 120 0.27 10.29 13.06
C ARG A 120 1.65 10.12 13.74
N ALA A 121 2.70 9.87 12.97
CA ALA A 121 4.06 9.77 13.48
C ALA A 121 4.60 11.12 13.98
N ALA A 122 4.26 12.23 13.31
CA ALA A 122 4.65 13.58 13.72
C ALA A 122 3.98 13.97 15.05
N GLU A 123 2.69 13.72 15.21
CA GLU A 123 1.94 13.98 16.46
C GLU A 123 2.52 13.21 17.65
N ASN A 124 3.05 12.00 17.42
CA ASN A 124 3.72 11.20 18.43
C ASN A 124 5.21 11.55 18.61
N ASN A 125 5.72 12.62 17.99
CA ASN A 125 7.13 13.04 18.03
C ASN A 125 8.14 11.99 17.53
N GLU A 126 7.68 11.06 16.66
CA GLU A 126 8.51 10.00 16.08
C GLU A 126 9.28 10.46 14.83
N ILE A 127 8.87 11.58 14.22
CA ILE A 127 9.54 12.17 13.06
C ILE A 127 10.78 12.95 13.50
N LYS A 128 11.94 12.54 13.00
CA LYS A 128 13.22 13.22 13.21
C LYS A 128 13.68 13.88 11.90
N SER A 129 14.47 14.94 12.00
CA SER A 129 14.83 15.89 10.94
C SER A 129 15.38 15.28 9.62
N LYS A 130 15.70 14.00 9.56
CA LYS A 130 16.27 13.35 8.36
C LYS A 130 15.31 12.41 7.64
N HIS A 131 14.06 12.32 8.06
CA HIS A 131 13.09 11.39 7.49
C HIS A 131 12.44 11.89 6.19
N VAL A 132 12.50 13.20 5.91
CA VAL A 132 11.97 13.79 4.68
C VAL A 132 13.09 14.38 3.86
N ARG A 133 13.10 14.10 2.57
CA ARG A 133 13.98 14.69 1.55
C ARG A 133 13.13 15.23 0.43
N HIS A 134 13.41 16.45 0.02
CA HIS A 134 12.77 17.08 -1.12
C HIS A 134 13.85 17.63 -2.05
N TYR A 135 13.77 17.26 -3.31
CA TYR A 135 14.63 17.73 -4.38
C TYR A 135 13.75 18.36 -5.46
N ASN A 136 14.14 19.49 -5.97
CA ASN A 136 13.39 20.23 -6.99
C ASN A 136 14.34 20.78 -8.07
N GLU A 137 13.73 21.30 -9.15
CA GLU A 137 14.47 21.94 -10.26
C GLU A 137 15.32 20.97 -11.09
N PHE A 138 14.98 19.69 -11.13
CA PHE A 138 15.54 18.73 -12.07
C PHE A 138 14.61 18.60 -13.28
N TYR A 139 15.19 18.71 -14.46
CA TYR A 139 14.51 18.57 -15.75
C TYR A 139 14.84 17.22 -16.32
N LEU A 140 13.91 16.28 -16.25
CA LEU A 140 14.07 14.90 -16.67
C LEU A 140 13.06 14.57 -17.77
N THR A 141 13.44 13.73 -18.71
CA THR A 141 12.50 13.06 -19.59
C THR A 141 11.72 12.00 -18.78
N GLU A 142 10.62 11.48 -19.35
CA GLU A 142 9.87 10.40 -18.71
C GLU A 142 10.73 9.14 -18.49
N ASP A 143 11.61 8.84 -19.44
CA ASP A 143 12.53 7.70 -19.37
C ASP A 143 13.58 7.90 -18.28
N GLU A 144 14.20 9.08 -18.19
CA GLU A 144 15.16 9.40 -17.14
C GLU A 144 14.51 9.38 -15.74
N ALA A 145 13.27 9.85 -15.61
CA ALA A 145 12.54 9.78 -14.36
C ALA A 145 12.24 8.32 -13.94
N ARG A 146 11.90 7.47 -14.93
CA ARG A 146 11.69 6.03 -14.72
C ARG A 146 12.97 5.32 -14.31
N GLU A 147 14.07 5.56 -15.04
CA GLU A 147 15.39 5.00 -14.74
C GLU A 147 15.86 5.38 -13.32
N LEU A 148 15.61 6.63 -12.91
CA LEU A 148 15.92 7.08 -11.55
C LEU A 148 15.14 6.29 -10.50
N MET A 149 13.82 6.09 -10.71
CA MET A 149 12.98 5.33 -9.77
C MET A 149 13.39 3.87 -9.70
N ASP A 150 13.67 3.24 -10.84
CA ASP A 150 14.15 1.85 -10.91
C ASP A 150 15.50 1.69 -10.17
N ALA A 151 16.44 2.61 -10.37
CA ALA A 151 17.73 2.59 -9.68
C ALA A 151 17.60 2.78 -8.15
N LEU A 152 16.66 3.61 -7.71
CA LEU A 152 16.36 3.78 -6.29
C LEU A 152 15.74 2.51 -5.68
N ASP A 153 14.85 1.84 -6.41
CA ASP A 153 14.21 0.60 -6.00
C ASP A 153 15.21 -0.55 -5.88
N ASP A 154 16.07 -0.72 -6.89
CA ASP A 154 17.17 -1.70 -6.87
C ASP A 154 18.09 -1.48 -5.67
N LYS A 155 18.47 -0.21 -5.40
CA LYS A 155 19.35 0.12 -4.27
C LYS A 155 18.66 -0.09 -2.94
N LEU A 156 17.39 0.23 -2.83
CA LEU A 156 16.59 -0.04 -1.65
C LEU A 156 16.51 -1.55 -1.38
N TYR A 157 16.22 -2.34 -2.41
CA TYR A 157 16.17 -3.80 -2.31
C TYR A 157 17.51 -4.38 -1.81
N GLU A 158 18.64 -3.93 -2.38
CA GLU A 158 19.99 -4.33 -1.94
C GLU A 158 20.20 -4.08 -0.44
N ILE A 159 19.82 -2.88 0.04
CA ILE A 159 19.98 -2.48 1.43
C ILE A 159 19.06 -3.26 2.38
N LEU A 160 17.82 -3.50 1.95
CA LEU A 160 16.76 -4.09 2.79
C LEU A 160 16.71 -5.61 2.75
N LYS A 161 17.38 -6.26 1.82
CA LYS A 161 17.33 -7.71 1.54
C LYS A 161 17.35 -8.62 2.77
N ASN A 162 18.04 -8.22 3.87
CA ASN A 162 18.13 -9.00 5.10
C ASN A 162 17.63 -8.22 6.32
N LYS A 163 16.79 -7.19 6.13
CA LYS A 163 16.30 -6.33 7.21
C LYS A 163 14.91 -6.69 7.70
N ASN A 164 14.24 -7.64 7.06
CA ASN A 164 12.89 -8.10 7.43
C ASN A 164 12.93 -9.15 8.58
N VAL A 165 13.77 -8.93 9.59
CA VAL A 165 13.92 -9.80 10.77
C VAL A 165 13.48 -9.01 11.99
N LYS A 166 12.38 -9.46 12.62
CA LYS A 166 11.76 -8.78 13.79
C LYS A 166 12.56 -8.96 15.08
N ASP A 167 13.32 -10.06 15.21
CA ASP A 167 13.98 -10.48 16.46
C ASP A 167 15.36 -9.85 16.68
N ARG A 168 15.67 -8.74 16.02
CA ARG A 168 16.91 -7.98 16.23
C ARG A 168 16.71 -6.94 17.34
N GLU A 169 17.73 -6.73 18.16
CA GLU A 169 17.68 -5.69 19.19
C GLU A 169 17.59 -4.27 18.60
N ASN A 170 16.82 -3.41 19.24
CA ASN A 170 16.67 -2.00 18.90
C ASN A 170 16.13 -1.72 17.48
N VAL A 171 15.32 -2.64 16.92
CA VAL A 171 14.66 -2.41 15.65
C VAL A 171 13.22 -1.94 15.85
N ARG A 172 12.73 -1.16 14.90
CA ARG A 172 11.32 -0.77 14.79
C ARG A 172 10.90 -0.77 13.30
N PRO A 173 9.63 -0.94 13.00
CA PRO A 173 9.15 -0.89 11.62
C PRO A 173 9.30 0.53 11.05
N TYR A 174 9.60 0.60 9.76
CA TYR A 174 9.61 1.83 8.97
C TYR A 174 8.87 1.59 7.66
N ASN A 175 7.98 2.50 7.30
CA ASN A 175 7.43 2.60 5.96
C ASN A 175 8.33 3.54 5.14
N ILE A 176 8.76 3.08 3.97
CA ILE A 176 9.65 3.83 3.08
C ILE A 176 8.95 4.03 1.76
N THR A 177 8.86 5.28 1.31
CA THR A 177 8.17 5.63 0.07
C THR A 177 9.00 6.61 -0.73
N PHE A 178 9.12 6.36 -2.03
CA PHE A 178 9.66 7.30 -3.01
C PHE A 178 8.52 7.81 -3.88
N ILE A 179 8.47 9.12 -4.09
CA ILE A 179 7.45 9.77 -4.92
C ILE A 179 8.16 10.72 -5.88
N SER A 180 7.93 10.52 -7.17
CA SER A 180 8.33 11.44 -8.24
C SER A 180 7.07 11.97 -8.92
N THR A 181 6.95 13.30 -9.01
CA THR A 181 5.81 13.96 -9.64
C THR A 181 6.27 15.06 -10.58
N PRO A 182 5.69 15.17 -11.80
CA PRO A 182 5.96 16.29 -12.70
C PRO A 182 5.55 17.62 -12.03
N ASP A 183 6.37 18.67 -12.15
CA ASP A 183 6.01 20.02 -11.74
C ASP A 183 5.26 20.75 -12.88
N ILE A 184 3.98 20.48 -12.99
CA ILE A 184 3.10 21.06 -14.04
C ILE A 184 3.04 22.59 -14.00
N ARG A 185 3.40 23.24 -12.90
CA ARG A 185 3.44 24.72 -12.81
C ARG A 185 4.63 25.26 -13.58
N ARG A 186 5.76 24.56 -13.57
CA ARG A 186 7.00 24.95 -14.28
C ARG A 186 6.96 24.58 -15.77
N GLU A 187 6.29 23.48 -16.13
CA GLU A 187 6.10 23.13 -17.55
C GLU A 187 5.42 24.23 -18.37
N ARG A 188 4.47 24.95 -17.77
CA ARG A 188 3.78 26.08 -18.42
C ARG A 188 4.71 27.25 -18.75
N ASN A 189 5.85 27.36 -18.07
CA ASN A 189 6.84 28.42 -18.28
C ASN A 189 7.90 28.04 -19.33
N ILE A 190 8.09 26.75 -19.62
CA ILE A 190 9.04 26.27 -20.63
C ILE A 190 8.44 26.35 -22.03
N LYS A 191 7.11 26.24 -22.17
CA LYS A 191 6.38 26.29 -23.45
C LYS A 191 6.05 27.72 -23.92
N LYS A 192 6.54 28.77 -23.28
CA LYS A 192 6.51 30.16 -23.71
C LYS A 192 7.89 30.61 -24.20
#